data_a747a137eae29b9ce23fdb08e70b445b
#
_entry.id   a747a137eae29b9ce23fdb08e70b445b
#
_cell.length_a   1.000
_cell.length_b   1.000
_cell.length_c   1.000
_cell.angle_alpha   90.00
_cell.angle_beta   90.00
_cell.angle_gamma   90.00
#
_symmetry.space_group_name_H-M   'P 1'
#
loop_
_entity.id
_entity.type
_entity.pdbx_description
1 polymer ?
#
loop_
_entity_poly.entity_id
_entity_poly.type
_entity_poly.pdbx_seq_one_letter_code
_entity_poly.pdbx_strand_id
1 'polypeptide(L)'
;MATKIQVNSIQTAPVDPKDPTFNQLLGINNEGTIAGYFGSGAAGHPNKGYTFTPPYTQANFHDENFAGSVQTQVTGINNKGVTVGFWANSNNANMVNSNFGFVDNNGVLSLVDDPNGVGKAGGGMTVEQLLGVNDKDKAVGFWTDANGNNHGFTYDIGSKSFAEVNITGFASTTTTAINNAGDIAGFVVGAGGNDVSFIKEGSTIDWLTGPTGAVSVQALGLNNEDQVVGSYTDAAGAMHGFLFDEQSKTYATIDATQNPMKGPGAMTVLNGINDKGQIVGFYLDANGNTDGLTVSFSVKHS
;
A
#
# COMPACT_ATOMS: atom_id res chain seq x y z
N MET A 1 -27.80 1.45 -17.34
CA MET A 1 -27.59 2.60 -16.44
C MET A 1 -26.08 2.80 -16.36
N ALA A 2 -25.60 4.03 -16.48
CA ALA A 2 -24.15 4.28 -16.42
C ALA A 2 -23.74 4.54 -14.97
N THR A 3 -22.89 3.70 -14.42
CA THR A 3 -22.29 3.95 -13.10
C THR A 3 -21.33 5.13 -13.22
N LYS A 4 -21.38 6.03 -12.25
CA LYS A 4 -20.48 7.19 -12.20
C LYS A 4 -19.81 7.26 -10.83
N ILE A 5 -18.47 7.23 -10.83
CA ILE A 5 -17.66 7.56 -9.68
C ILE A 5 -17.67 9.08 -9.50
N GLN A 6 -18.02 9.55 -8.31
CA GLN A 6 -18.00 10.96 -7.93
C GLN A 6 -17.03 11.17 -6.79
N VAL A 7 -15.94 11.92 -7.04
CA VAL A 7 -15.04 12.41 -5.99
C VAL A 7 -15.72 13.58 -5.27
N ASN A 8 -15.87 13.48 -3.95
CA ASN A 8 -16.53 14.45 -3.12
C ASN A 8 -15.57 15.45 -2.49
N SER A 9 -14.40 14.99 -2.05
CA SER A 9 -13.33 15.83 -1.50
C SER A 9 -11.95 15.21 -1.70
N ILE A 10 -10.94 16.07 -1.79
CA ILE A 10 -9.51 15.72 -1.77
C ILE A 10 -8.85 16.68 -0.79
N GLN A 11 -8.14 16.17 0.21
CA GLN A 11 -7.54 16.97 1.27
C GLN A 11 -6.13 16.48 1.62
N THR A 12 -5.22 17.40 1.91
CA THR A 12 -3.93 17.10 2.52
C THR A 12 -4.15 16.73 3.99
N ALA A 13 -3.58 15.61 4.40
CA ALA A 13 -3.62 15.19 5.80
C ALA A 13 -2.69 16.06 6.67
N PRO A 14 -2.96 16.20 7.97
CA PRO A 14 -2.00 16.77 8.90
C PRO A 14 -0.68 16.01 8.86
N VAL A 15 0.43 16.74 8.94
CA VAL A 15 1.78 16.17 8.99
C VAL A 15 2.20 15.90 10.43
N ASP A 16 3.06 14.91 10.66
CA ASP A 16 3.72 14.73 11.94
C ASP A 16 4.81 15.82 12.09
N PRO A 17 4.81 16.60 13.19
CA PRO A 17 5.80 17.66 13.39
C PRO A 17 7.23 17.14 13.57
N LYS A 18 7.41 15.84 13.81
CA LYS A 18 8.74 15.22 13.89
C LYS A 18 9.44 15.16 12.53
N ASP A 19 8.68 15.04 11.44
CA ASP A 19 9.16 15.18 10.06
C ASP A 19 8.06 15.74 9.15
N PRO A 20 7.93 17.06 9.06
CA PRO A 20 6.86 17.71 8.30
C PRO A 20 7.06 17.63 6.78
N THR A 21 8.17 17.06 6.31
CA THR A 21 8.51 17.00 4.88
C THR A 21 8.17 15.67 4.24
N PHE A 22 7.81 14.65 5.04
CA PHE A 22 7.54 13.32 4.52
C PHE A 22 6.49 12.59 5.36
N ASN A 23 5.33 12.35 4.75
CA ASN A 23 4.21 11.62 5.35
C ASN A 23 3.49 10.78 4.31
N GLN A 24 3.37 9.48 4.53
CA GLN A 24 2.61 8.56 3.67
C GLN A 24 1.49 7.88 4.45
N LEU A 25 0.28 7.98 3.94
CA LEU A 25 -0.90 7.26 4.42
C LEU A 25 -1.07 6.01 3.55
N LEU A 26 -1.07 4.81 4.16
CA LEU A 26 -1.00 3.56 3.40
C LEU A 26 -2.26 2.69 3.55
N GLY A 27 -2.82 2.56 4.74
CA GLY A 27 -4.02 1.80 5.01
C GLY A 27 -5.10 2.62 5.70
N ILE A 28 -6.35 2.22 5.55
CA ILE A 28 -7.49 2.82 6.27
C ILE A 28 -8.56 1.77 6.52
N ASN A 29 -9.09 1.71 7.76
CA ASN A 29 -10.20 0.84 8.10
C ASN A 29 -11.56 1.58 8.08
N ASN A 30 -12.64 0.85 8.33
CA ASN A 30 -14.01 1.42 8.33
C ASN A 30 -14.29 2.40 9.48
N GLU A 31 -13.48 2.39 10.53
CA GLU A 31 -13.56 3.40 11.61
C GLU A 31 -12.84 4.70 11.24
N GLY A 32 -12.17 4.73 10.08
CA GLY A 32 -11.35 5.84 9.63
C GLY A 32 -9.96 5.87 10.26
N THR A 33 -9.56 4.85 10.99
CA THR A 33 -8.18 4.76 11.47
C THR A 33 -7.25 4.50 10.30
N ILE A 34 -6.22 5.33 10.18
CA ILE A 34 -5.23 5.31 9.10
C ILE A 34 -3.95 4.68 9.61
N ALA A 35 -3.35 3.80 8.83
CA ALA A 35 -2.00 3.29 9.00
C ALA A 35 -1.05 4.02 8.06
N GLY A 36 0.14 4.36 8.53
CA GLY A 36 1.11 5.10 7.73
C GLY A 36 2.46 5.26 8.42
N TYR A 37 3.30 6.10 7.86
CA TYR A 37 4.58 6.44 8.44
C TYR A 37 5.04 7.84 8.00
N PHE A 38 5.89 8.45 8.80
CA PHE A 38 6.63 9.66 8.45
C PHE A 38 8.12 9.34 8.35
N GLY A 39 8.89 10.29 7.78
CA GLY A 39 10.33 10.12 7.55
C GLY A 39 10.67 9.46 6.22
N SER A 40 11.63 10.03 5.51
CA SER A 40 12.03 9.59 4.16
C SER A 40 12.90 8.33 4.12
N GLY A 41 13.30 7.80 5.27
CA GLY A 41 14.28 6.71 5.38
C GLY A 41 15.74 7.16 5.22
N ALA A 42 15.98 8.43 4.93
CA ALA A 42 17.32 9.00 4.83
C ALA A 42 17.99 9.11 6.21
N ALA A 43 19.30 9.36 6.21
CA ALA A 43 20.05 9.59 7.45
C ALA A 43 19.46 10.77 8.23
N GLY A 44 19.11 10.54 9.48
CA GLY A 44 18.44 11.53 10.33
C GLY A 44 16.91 11.62 10.17
N HIS A 45 16.33 10.96 9.17
CA HIS A 45 14.90 10.91 8.88
C HIS A 45 14.40 9.46 8.73
N PRO A 46 14.56 8.59 9.76
CA PRO A 46 14.14 7.20 9.68
C PRO A 46 12.63 7.09 9.51
N ASN A 47 12.17 6.06 8.81
CA ASN A 47 10.74 5.78 8.74
C ASN A 47 10.20 5.41 10.12
N LYS A 48 9.15 6.10 10.56
CA LYS A 48 8.46 5.87 11.83
C LYS A 48 6.99 5.62 11.58
N GLY A 49 6.57 4.41 11.91
CA GLY A 49 5.21 3.95 11.76
C GLY A 49 4.28 4.58 12.77
N TYR A 50 3.03 4.75 12.36
CA TYR A 50 1.96 5.25 13.23
C TYR A 50 0.59 4.73 12.80
N THR A 51 -0.36 4.80 13.74
CA THR A 51 -1.79 4.86 13.42
C THR A 51 -2.33 6.27 13.71
N PHE A 52 -3.33 6.71 12.94
CA PHE A 52 -3.89 8.06 13.00
C PHE A 52 -5.41 8.02 12.96
N THR A 53 -6.05 8.49 14.03
CA THR A 53 -7.49 8.35 14.24
C THR A 53 -8.26 9.66 14.06
N PRO A 54 -9.55 9.61 13.64
CA PRO A 54 -10.40 10.80 13.67
C PRO A 54 -10.46 11.45 15.06
N PRO A 55 -10.57 12.77 15.16
CA PRO A 55 -10.79 13.77 14.10
C PRO A 55 -9.53 14.26 13.40
N TYR A 56 -8.47 13.47 13.34
CA TYR A 56 -7.23 13.74 12.62
C TYR A 56 -6.52 15.02 13.08
N THR A 57 -6.41 15.17 14.39
CA THR A 57 -5.61 16.23 15.01
C THR A 57 -4.24 15.73 15.41
N GLN A 58 -3.30 16.62 15.67
CA GLN A 58 -1.95 16.25 16.10
C GLN A 58 -1.91 15.28 17.30
N ALA A 59 -2.88 15.36 18.20
CA ALA A 59 -2.97 14.49 19.38
C ALA A 59 -3.44 13.06 19.05
N ASN A 60 -3.88 12.80 17.83
CA ASN A 60 -4.43 11.51 17.39
C ASN A 60 -3.44 10.64 16.60
N PHE A 61 -2.18 11.07 16.48
CA PHE A 61 -1.09 10.21 16.04
C PHE A 61 -0.66 9.29 17.19
N HIS A 62 -0.62 7.99 16.91
CA HIS A 62 -0.15 6.96 17.84
C HIS A 62 1.05 6.25 17.23
N ASP A 63 2.23 6.46 17.81
CA ASP A 63 3.46 5.82 17.35
C ASP A 63 3.32 4.29 17.40
N GLU A 64 3.65 3.63 16.31
CA GLU A 64 3.63 2.18 16.16
C GLU A 64 4.94 1.73 15.51
N ASN A 65 5.92 1.38 16.33
CA ASN A 65 7.24 1.01 15.86
C ASN A 65 7.63 -0.37 16.40
N PHE A 66 8.15 -1.24 15.54
CA PHE A 66 8.66 -2.54 15.95
C PHE A 66 9.84 -2.36 16.92
N ALA A 67 9.80 -3.06 18.05
CA ALA A 67 10.80 -2.89 19.11
C ALA A 67 12.22 -3.22 18.61
N GLY A 68 13.16 -2.30 18.79
CA GLY A 68 14.53 -2.43 18.33
C GLY A 68 14.77 -2.10 16.87
N SER A 69 13.72 -1.71 16.13
CA SER A 69 13.87 -1.27 14.74
C SER A 69 14.52 0.11 14.64
N VAL A 70 15.20 0.34 13.54
CA VAL A 70 15.59 1.68 13.11
C VAL A 70 14.49 2.29 12.26
N GLN A 71 13.87 1.51 11.39
CA GLN A 71 12.78 1.91 10.51
C GLN A 71 11.57 1.00 10.69
N THR A 72 10.38 1.58 10.71
CA THR A 72 9.11 0.85 10.69
C THR A 72 8.14 1.57 9.75
N GLN A 73 7.44 0.78 8.93
CA GLN A 73 6.33 1.26 8.10
C GLN A 73 5.09 0.42 8.41
N VAL A 74 4.01 1.09 8.83
CA VAL A 74 2.70 0.45 9.03
C VAL A 74 1.92 0.61 7.73
N THR A 75 1.62 -0.49 7.06
CA THR A 75 1.14 -0.49 5.68
C THR A 75 -0.34 -0.81 5.54
N GLY A 76 -0.88 -1.61 6.46
CA GLY A 76 -2.27 -2.03 6.43
C GLY A 76 -2.91 -2.09 7.81
N ILE A 77 -4.23 -1.94 7.84
CA ILE A 77 -5.04 -2.03 9.05
C ILE A 77 -6.41 -2.63 8.70
N ASN A 78 -6.92 -3.52 9.55
CA ASN A 78 -8.27 -4.07 9.43
C ASN A 78 -9.28 -3.42 10.39
N ASN A 79 -10.56 -3.82 10.32
CA ASN A 79 -11.63 -3.27 11.17
C ASN A 79 -11.56 -3.76 12.64
N LYS A 80 -10.70 -4.72 12.95
CA LYS A 80 -10.42 -5.17 14.34
C LYS A 80 -9.27 -4.38 14.99
N GLY A 81 -8.63 -3.45 14.24
CA GLY A 81 -7.45 -2.70 14.69
C GLY A 81 -6.15 -3.49 14.60
N VAL A 82 -6.14 -4.65 13.93
CA VAL A 82 -4.90 -5.36 13.62
C VAL A 82 -4.18 -4.62 12.51
N THR A 83 -2.92 -4.29 12.74
CA THR A 83 -2.06 -3.66 11.74
C THR A 83 -1.00 -4.63 11.24
N VAL A 84 -0.52 -4.38 10.02
CA VAL A 84 0.59 -5.08 9.40
C VAL A 84 1.57 -4.09 8.80
N GLY A 85 2.79 -4.54 8.59
CA GLY A 85 3.81 -3.72 7.98
C GLY A 85 5.16 -4.43 7.90
N PHE A 86 6.20 -3.65 7.82
CA PHE A 86 7.57 -4.15 7.83
C PHE A 86 8.50 -3.20 8.57
N TRP A 87 9.65 -3.74 9.00
CA TRP A 87 10.65 -3.01 9.73
C TRP A 87 12.07 -3.38 9.27
N ALA A 88 13.02 -2.51 9.52
CA ALA A 88 14.43 -2.75 9.29
C ALA A 88 15.26 -2.24 10.48
N ASN A 89 16.43 -2.85 10.66
CA ASN A 89 17.37 -2.49 11.74
C ASN A 89 18.52 -1.58 11.27
N SER A 90 18.45 -1.08 10.05
CA SER A 90 19.50 -0.21 9.47
C SER A 90 18.89 0.86 8.55
N ASN A 91 19.49 2.07 8.58
CA ASN A 91 19.24 3.15 7.62
C ASN A 91 20.25 3.16 6.46
N ASN A 92 21.21 2.24 6.44
CA ASN A 92 22.30 2.31 5.48
C ASN A 92 21.92 1.57 4.21
N ALA A 93 21.73 2.28 3.12
CA ALA A 93 21.46 1.72 1.80
C ALA A 93 22.57 0.78 1.28
N ASN A 94 23.77 0.84 1.85
CA ASN A 94 24.89 -0.04 1.52
C ASN A 94 25.01 -1.24 2.46
N MET A 95 24.27 -1.27 3.56
CA MET A 95 24.12 -2.46 4.38
C MET A 95 22.90 -3.22 3.88
N VAL A 96 23.01 -4.52 3.90
CA VAL A 96 21.93 -5.45 3.61
C VAL A 96 20.71 -5.04 4.43
N ASN A 97 19.84 -4.19 3.87
CA ASN A 97 18.58 -3.81 4.48
C ASN A 97 17.69 -5.03 4.43
N SER A 98 17.62 -5.73 5.54
CA SER A 98 16.65 -6.79 5.70
C SER A 98 15.37 -6.13 6.16
N ASN A 99 14.35 -6.12 5.30
CA ASN A 99 12.99 -5.81 5.72
C ASN A 99 12.34 -7.11 6.21
N PHE A 100 11.74 -7.04 7.37
CA PHE A 100 11.00 -8.14 7.98
C PHE A 100 9.56 -7.72 8.16
N GLY A 101 8.63 -8.62 7.83
CA GLY A 101 7.22 -8.40 8.09
C GLY A 101 6.90 -8.39 9.58
N PHE A 102 5.83 -7.69 9.96
CA PHE A 102 5.26 -7.78 11.30
C PHE A 102 3.73 -7.70 11.27
N VAL A 103 3.13 -8.23 12.33
CA VAL A 103 1.73 -8.03 12.69
C VAL A 103 1.70 -7.41 14.08
N ASP A 104 0.94 -6.33 14.27
CA ASP A 104 0.50 -5.87 15.59
C ASP A 104 -0.96 -6.26 15.81
N ASN A 105 -1.20 -7.08 16.78
CA ASN A 105 -2.54 -7.42 17.22
C ASN A 105 -2.83 -6.74 18.57
N ASN A 106 -3.35 -5.52 18.50
CA ASN A 106 -3.71 -4.70 19.65
C ASN A 106 -2.56 -4.52 20.67
N GLY A 107 -1.39 -4.10 20.19
CA GLY A 107 -0.19 -3.86 21.01
C GLY A 107 0.70 -5.09 21.20
N VAL A 108 0.36 -6.22 20.57
CA VAL A 108 1.19 -7.42 20.57
C VAL A 108 1.87 -7.58 19.21
N LEU A 109 3.06 -7.01 19.11
CA LEU A 109 3.91 -7.10 17.92
C LEU A 109 4.51 -8.49 17.75
N SER A 110 4.31 -9.07 16.58
CA SER A 110 4.85 -10.39 16.20
C SER A 110 5.64 -10.28 14.91
N LEU A 111 6.83 -10.89 14.89
CA LEU A 111 7.63 -11.02 13.67
C LEU A 111 6.93 -11.98 12.70
N VAL A 112 6.89 -11.59 11.44
CA VAL A 112 6.54 -12.45 10.31
C VAL A 112 7.76 -12.57 9.42
N ASP A 113 8.17 -13.79 9.08
CA ASP A 113 9.40 -14.07 8.35
C ASP A 113 9.18 -15.35 7.54
N ASP A 114 8.97 -15.20 6.24
CA ASP A 114 8.78 -16.32 5.31
C ASP A 114 10.05 -17.15 5.24
N PRO A 115 9.99 -18.46 5.44
CA PRO A 115 11.16 -19.34 5.39
C PRO A 115 11.86 -19.37 4.03
N ASN A 116 11.20 -18.95 2.95
CA ASN A 116 11.77 -18.84 1.61
C ASN A 116 12.48 -17.50 1.36
N GLY A 117 12.28 -16.50 2.24
CA GLY A 117 12.92 -15.19 2.14
C GLY A 117 14.45 -15.32 2.09
N VAL A 118 15.09 -14.64 1.15
CA VAL A 118 16.55 -14.66 0.97
C VAL A 118 17.20 -13.75 2.00
N GLY A 119 18.23 -14.22 2.69
CA GLY A 119 19.03 -13.39 3.62
C GLY A 119 19.51 -14.14 4.85
N LYS A 120 18.97 -15.30 5.14
CA LYS A 120 19.40 -16.10 6.31
C LYS A 120 20.71 -16.86 6.13
N ALA A 121 21.10 -17.21 4.90
CA ALA A 121 22.23 -18.13 4.66
C ALA A 121 23.37 -17.60 3.80
N GLY A 122 23.27 -16.43 3.18
CA GLY A 122 24.27 -15.99 2.20
C GLY A 122 24.64 -14.51 2.20
N GLY A 123 24.18 -13.73 3.17
CA GLY A 123 24.47 -12.28 3.23
C GLY A 123 23.77 -11.45 2.15
N GLY A 124 22.73 -12.01 1.51
CA GLY A 124 21.83 -11.27 0.61
C GLY A 124 20.78 -10.48 1.38
N MET A 125 20.16 -9.48 0.72
CA MET A 125 19.07 -8.71 1.31
C MET A 125 17.84 -9.59 1.47
N THR A 126 17.34 -9.73 2.70
CA THR A 126 15.98 -10.20 2.92
C THR A 126 15.06 -9.03 2.71
N VAL A 127 14.17 -9.12 1.74
CA VAL A 127 13.05 -8.20 1.62
C VAL A 127 11.79 -9.02 1.82
N GLU A 128 11.10 -8.74 2.90
CA GLU A 128 9.77 -9.26 3.18
C GLU A 128 8.91 -8.12 3.68
N GLN A 129 7.78 -7.94 3.04
CA GLN A 129 6.85 -6.87 3.38
C GLN A 129 5.43 -7.42 3.45
N LEU A 130 4.75 -7.21 4.57
CA LEU A 130 3.30 -7.30 4.65
C LEU A 130 2.72 -5.97 4.21
N LEU A 131 1.69 -5.98 3.35
CA LEU A 131 1.12 -4.77 2.75
C LEU A 131 -0.36 -4.58 3.06
N GLY A 132 -1.13 -5.64 3.19
CA GLY A 132 -2.57 -5.57 3.48
C GLY A 132 -3.03 -6.64 4.46
N VAL A 133 -4.14 -6.40 5.14
CA VAL A 133 -4.76 -7.36 6.07
C VAL A 133 -6.28 -7.21 6.06
N ASN A 134 -7.01 -8.33 6.07
CA ASN A 134 -8.48 -8.37 6.13
C ASN A 134 -9.00 -8.69 7.54
N ASP A 135 -10.34 -8.64 7.71
CA ASP A 135 -10.99 -8.93 9.00
C ASP A 135 -11.05 -10.43 9.35
N LYS A 136 -10.60 -11.30 8.44
CA LYS A 136 -10.45 -12.74 8.67
C LYS A 136 -9.04 -13.12 9.13
N ASP A 137 -8.26 -12.13 9.57
CA ASP A 137 -6.90 -12.30 10.07
C ASP A 137 -5.95 -12.94 9.03
N LYS A 138 -6.19 -12.61 7.74
CA LYS A 138 -5.28 -12.92 6.64
C LYS A 138 -4.58 -11.67 6.16
N ALA A 139 -3.26 -11.73 6.10
CA ALA A 139 -2.42 -10.69 5.52
C ALA A 139 -1.90 -11.13 4.15
N VAL A 140 -1.51 -10.16 3.34
CA VAL A 140 -0.82 -10.33 2.06
C VAL A 140 0.45 -9.51 2.01
N GLY A 141 1.39 -9.94 1.20
CA GLY A 141 2.66 -9.28 1.02
C GLY A 141 3.52 -10.01 0.00
N PHE A 142 4.81 -9.77 0.07
CA PHE A 142 5.77 -10.44 -0.80
C PHE A 142 7.12 -10.63 -0.09
N TRP A 143 7.86 -11.61 -0.56
CA TRP A 143 9.29 -11.75 -0.28
C TRP A 143 10.09 -11.68 -1.60
N THR A 144 11.37 -11.32 -1.53
CA THR A 144 12.21 -11.15 -2.71
C THR A 144 13.27 -12.24 -2.78
N ASP A 145 13.39 -12.89 -3.94
CA ASP A 145 14.40 -13.95 -4.20
C ASP A 145 15.80 -13.37 -4.48
N ALA A 146 16.78 -14.27 -4.66
CA ALA A 146 18.18 -13.88 -4.95
C ALA A 146 18.36 -13.16 -6.30
N ASN A 147 17.39 -13.26 -7.21
CA ASN A 147 17.41 -12.60 -8.51
C ASN A 147 16.71 -11.23 -8.47
N GLY A 148 16.13 -10.86 -7.31
CA GLY A 148 15.37 -9.63 -7.14
C GLY A 148 13.92 -9.74 -7.57
N ASN A 149 13.38 -10.95 -7.80
CA ASN A 149 11.98 -11.14 -8.12
C ASN A 149 11.13 -11.20 -6.84
N ASN A 150 9.99 -10.56 -6.85
CA ASN A 150 9.03 -10.65 -5.78
C ASN A 150 8.15 -11.89 -5.92
N HIS A 151 7.91 -12.56 -4.81
CA HIS A 151 6.99 -13.69 -4.68
C HIS A 151 5.87 -13.28 -3.74
N GLY A 152 4.66 -13.16 -4.28
CA GLY A 152 3.48 -12.83 -3.50
C GLY A 152 3.08 -13.97 -2.57
N PHE A 153 2.53 -13.63 -1.41
CA PHE A 153 2.00 -14.63 -0.47
C PHE A 153 0.77 -14.13 0.28
N THR A 154 0.02 -15.08 0.84
CA THR A 154 -0.91 -14.84 1.94
C THR A 154 -0.31 -15.40 3.23
N TYR A 155 -0.55 -14.72 4.34
CA TYR A 155 -0.17 -15.15 5.69
C TYR A 155 -1.41 -15.24 6.58
N ASP A 156 -1.67 -16.41 7.15
CA ASP A 156 -2.74 -16.61 8.13
C ASP A 156 -2.18 -16.33 9.53
N ILE A 157 -2.68 -15.28 10.17
CA ILE A 157 -2.15 -14.78 11.44
C ILE A 157 -2.38 -15.79 12.57
N GLY A 158 -3.51 -16.51 12.56
CA GLY A 158 -3.87 -17.47 13.58
C GLY A 158 -3.01 -18.74 13.55
N SER A 159 -2.85 -19.33 12.36
CA SER A 159 -2.05 -20.55 12.19
C SER A 159 -0.57 -20.28 11.90
N LYS A 160 -0.19 -19.03 11.66
CA LYS A 160 1.17 -18.59 11.28
C LYS A 160 1.69 -19.31 10.03
N SER A 161 0.81 -19.53 9.06
CA SER A 161 1.13 -20.27 7.83
C SER A 161 1.12 -19.36 6.61
N PHE A 162 2.08 -19.60 5.70
CA PHE A 162 2.19 -18.93 4.41
C PHE A 162 1.58 -19.79 3.29
N ALA A 163 1.03 -19.12 2.28
CA ALA A 163 0.69 -19.74 1.02
C ALA A 163 1.08 -18.81 -0.13
N GLU A 164 1.87 -19.32 -1.09
CA GLU A 164 2.34 -18.53 -2.22
C GLU A 164 1.19 -18.10 -3.15
N VAL A 165 1.31 -16.89 -3.67
CA VAL A 165 0.40 -16.29 -4.65
C VAL A 165 1.23 -15.78 -5.82
N ASN A 166 1.74 -16.71 -6.64
CA ASN A 166 2.50 -16.36 -7.83
C ASN A 166 1.61 -16.45 -9.08
N ILE A 167 1.70 -15.42 -9.94
CA ILE A 167 0.95 -15.38 -11.19
C ILE A 167 1.75 -16.11 -12.28
N THR A 168 1.19 -17.19 -12.80
CA THR A 168 1.86 -18.01 -13.81
C THR A 168 2.24 -17.21 -15.06
N GLY A 169 3.47 -17.37 -15.52
CA GLY A 169 4.01 -16.68 -16.68
C GLY A 169 4.77 -15.38 -16.37
N PHE A 170 4.82 -14.97 -15.10
CA PHE A 170 5.57 -13.81 -14.65
C PHE A 170 6.63 -14.22 -13.61
N ALA A 171 7.79 -13.58 -13.69
CA ALA A 171 8.88 -13.84 -12.75
C ALA A 171 8.68 -13.15 -11.40
N SER A 172 7.94 -12.05 -11.39
CA SER A 172 7.71 -11.23 -10.20
C SER A 172 6.24 -10.99 -9.99
N THR A 173 5.74 -11.28 -8.78
CA THR A 173 4.38 -11.03 -8.32
C THR A 173 4.42 -10.30 -6.99
N THR A 174 3.74 -9.16 -6.89
CA THR A 174 3.57 -8.40 -5.65
C THR A 174 2.08 -8.39 -5.29
N THR A 175 1.71 -8.96 -4.15
CA THR A 175 0.35 -8.89 -3.61
C THR A 175 0.27 -7.75 -2.61
N THR A 176 -0.71 -6.84 -2.77
CA THR A 176 -0.76 -5.56 -2.07
C THR A 176 -1.95 -5.43 -1.13
N ALA A 177 -3.11 -5.97 -1.50
CA ALA A 177 -4.33 -5.86 -0.72
C ALA A 177 -5.16 -7.13 -0.77
N ILE A 178 -5.98 -7.34 0.24
CA ILE A 178 -6.91 -8.47 0.37
C ILE A 178 -8.21 -8.02 1.01
N ASN A 179 -9.36 -8.40 0.42
CA ASN A 179 -10.68 -8.13 0.97
C ASN A 179 -11.18 -9.29 1.88
N ASN A 180 -12.37 -9.15 2.45
CA ASN A 180 -12.96 -10.17 3.32
C ASN A 180 -13.51 -11.40 2.55
N ALA A 181 -13.69 -11.33 1.24
CA ALA A 181 -13.99 -12.51 0.41
C ALA A 181 -12.73 -13.38 0.22
N GLY A 182 -11.57 -12.76 0.31
CA GLY A 182 -10.26 -13.39 0.09
C GLY A 182 -9.71 -13.07 -1.30
N ASP A 183 -10.32 -12.11 -1.99
CA ASP A 183 -9.83 -11.61 -3.26
C ASP A 183 -8.59 -10.75 -3.03
N ILE A 184 -7.63 -10.84 -3.92
CA ILE A 184 -6.30 -10.26 -3.77
C ILE A 184 -6.03 -9.32 -4.93
N ALA A 185 -5.70 -8.08 -4.62
CA ALA A 185 -5.14 -7.14 -5.58
C ALA A 185 -3.61 -7.16 -5.55
N GLY A 186 -3.00 -6.83 -6.68
CA GLY A 186 -1.56 -6.75 -6.80
C GLY A 186 -1.12 -6.42 -8.22
N PHE A 187 0.17 -6.60 -8.48
CA PHE A 187 0.73 -6.40 -9.81
C PHE A 187 1.88 -7.38 -10.08
N VAL A 188 2.17 -7.56 -11.34
CA VAL A 188 3.30 -8.35 -11.88
C VAL A 188 4.18 -7.44 -12.72
N VAL A 189 5.45 -7.79 -12.87
CA VAL A 189 6.33 -7.11 -13.81
C VAL A 189 6.15 -7.73 -15.19
N GLY A 190 5.60 -6.97 -16.12
CA GLY A 190 5.35 -7.38 -17.50
C GLY A 190 6.60 -7.34 -18.38
N ALA A 191 6.46 -7.80 -19.61
CA ALA A 191 7.50 -7.71 -20.61
C ALA A 191 7.83 -6.24 -20.89
N GLY A 192 9.09 -5.84 -20.71
CA GLY A 192 9.53 -4.45 -20.83
C GLY A 192 9.64 -3.68 -19.51
N GLY A 193 9.35 -4.34 -18.38
CA GLY A 193 9.58 -3.78 -17.04
C GLY A 193 8.46 -2.91 -16.50
N ASN A 194 7.34 -2.78 -17.21
CA ASN A 194 6.16 -2.07 -16.72
C ASN A 194 5.30 -2.99 -15.84
N ASP A 195 4.68 -2.42 -14.82
CA ASP A 195 3.77 -3.16 -13.96
C ASP A 195 2.41 -3.34 -14.63
N VAL A 196 1.83 -4.51 -14.45
CA VAL A 196 0.49 -4.89 -14.89
C VAL A 196 -0.28 -5.37 -13.67
N SER A 197 -1.37 -4.70 -13.35
CA SER A 197 -2.17 -5.00 -12.18
C SER A 197 -3.19 -6.10 -12.41
N PHE A 198 -3.57 -6.75 -11.32
CA PHE A 198 -4.58 -7.80 -11.31
C PHE A 198 -5.48 -7.75 -10.06
N ILE A 199 -6.67 -8.33 -10.19
CA ILE A 199 -7.47 -8.85 -9.09
C ILE A 199 -7.52 -10.37 -9.26
N LYS A 200 -7.24 -11.10 -8.19
CA LYS A 200 -7.32 -12.55 -8.13
C LYS A 200 -8.50 -12.96 -7.27
N GLU A 201 -9.53 -13.53 -7.90
CA GLU A 201 -10.72 -14.09 -7.27
C GLU A 201 -10.68 -15.63 -7.36
N GLY A 202 -10.35 -16.28 -6.25
CA GLY A 202 -10.12 -17.73 -6.27
C GLY A 202 -9.03 -18.12 -7.26
N SER A 203 -9.38 -18.80 -8.37
CA SER A 203 -8.46 -19.16 -9.46
C SER A 203 -8.50 -18.22 -10.66
N THR A 204 -9.43 -17.28 -10.70
CA THR A 204 -9.59 -16.30 -11.79
C THR A 204 -8.67 -15.12 -11.59
N ILE A 205 -8.11 -14.61 -12.69
CA ILE A 205 -7.31 -13.39 -12.72
C ILE A 205 -7.98 -12.39 -13.65
N ASP A 206 -8.41 -11.28 -13.09
CA ASP A 206 -8.89 -10.11 -13.84
C ASP A 206 -7.77 -9.08 -13.96
N TRP A 207 -7.37 -8.79 -15.20
CA TRP A 207 -6.29 -7.85 -15.49
C TRP A 207 -6.80 -6.41 -15.52
N LEU A 208 -6.13 -5.54 -14.77
CA LEU A 208 -6.43 -4.12 -14.72
C LEU A 208 -5.52 -3.34 -15.67
N THR A 209 -6.10 -2.80 -16.73
CA THR A 209 -5.36 -2.05 -17.76
C THR A 209 -5.10 -0.59 -17.40
N GLY A 210 -5.70 -0.11 -16.30
CA GLY A 210 -5.64 1.29 -15.89
C GLY A 210 -6.50 2.25 -16.73
N PRO A 211 -6.53 3.52 -16.35
CA PRO A 211 -7.14 4.59 -17.14
C PRO A 211 -6.50 4.73 -18.52
N THR A 212 -7.21 5.37 -19.45
CA THR A 212 -6.69 5.63 -20.81
C THR A 212 -5.36 6.40 -20.76
N GLY A 213 -4.34 5.85 -21.42
CA GLY A 213 -2.99 6.43 -21.46
C GLY A 213 -2.02 5.87 -20.41
N ALA A 214 -2.47 4.97 -19.53
CA ALA A 214 -1.59 4.27 -18.61
C ALA A 214 -0.59 3.37 -19.34
N VAL A 215 0.68 3.40 -18.92
CA VAL A 215 1.75 2.53 -19.43
C VAL A 215 2.28 1.57 -18.38
N SER A 216 2.10 1.89 -17.10
CA SER A 216 2.39 1.03 -15.95
C SER A 216 1.30 1.23 -14.91
N VAL A 217 0.79 0.17 -14.30
CA VAL A 217 -0.35 0.22 -13.37
C VAL A 217 -0.06 -0.61 -12.14
N GLN A 218 -0.22 -0.02 -10.95
CA GLN A 218 -0.07 -0.67 -9.66
C GLN A 218 -1.37 -0.58 -8.86
N ALA A 219 -2.07 -1.70 -8.69
CA ALA A 219 -3.17 -1.83 -7.73
C ALA A 219 -2.56 -1.93 -6.32
N LEU A 220 -3.01 -1.10 -5.39
CA LEU A 220 -2.41 -0.98 -4.06
C LEU A 220 -3.40 -1.22 -2.92
N GLY A 221 -4.68 -0.87 -3.10
CA GLY A 221 -5.74 -1.07 -2.12
C GLY A 221 -6.97 -1.73 -2.74
N LEU A 222 -7.70 -2.51 -1.95
CA LEU A 222 -8.92 -3.23 -2.32
C LEU A 222 -9.87 -3.24 -1.13
N ASN A 223 -11.15 -2.89 -1.34
CA ASN A 223 -12.19 -2.96 -0.31
C ASN A 223 -13.18 -4.14 -0.54
N ASN A 224 -14.18 -4.27 0.33
CA ASN A 224 -15.17 -5.34 0.24
C ASN A 224 -16.27 -5.10 -0.82
N GLU A 225 -16.26 -3.96 -1.47
CA GLU A 225 -17.15 -3.62 -2.61
C GLU A 225 -16.42 -3.84 -3.96
N ASP A 226 -15.28 -4.55 -3.94
CA ASP A 226 -14.41 -4.84 -5.08
C ASP A 226 -13.94 -3.57 -5.83
N GLN A 227 -13.73 -2.50 -5.06
CA GLN A 227 -13.14 -1.27 -5.56
C GLN A 227 -11.64 -1.28 -5.30
N VAL A 228 -10.87 -0.98 -6.35
CA VAL A 228 -9.40 -0.97 -6.31
C VAL A 228 -8.88 0.45 -6.44
N VAL A 229 -7.92 0.81 -5.60
CA VAL A 229 -7.15 2.03 -5.74
C VAL A 229 -5.69 1.72 -6.01
N GLY A 230 -5.00 2.67 -6.61
CA GLY A 230 -3.58 2.52 -6.91
C GLY A 230 -3.01 3.72 -7.64
N SER A 231 -1.93 3.49 -8.36
CA SER A 231 -1.32 4.49 -9.22
C SER A 231 -1.06 3.93 -10.61
N TYR A 232 -1.01 4.83 -11.58
CA TYR A 232 -0.53 4.52 -12.92
C TYR A 232 0.44 5.59 -13.41
N THR A 233 1.38 5.19 -14.23
CA THR A 233 2.32 6.10 -14.90
C THR A 233 1.85 6.31 -16.34
N ASP A 234 1.80 7.56 -16.77
CA ASP A 234 1.51 7.92 -18.15
C ASP A 234 2.77 7.89 -19.04
N ALA A 235 2.59 8.12 -20.34
CA ALA A 235 3.69 8.12 -21.31
C ALA A 235 4.69 9.29 -21.11
N ALA A 236 4.32 10.33 -20.36
CA ALA A 236 5.20 11.45 -20.01
C ALA A 236 5.99 11.19 -18.70
N GLY A 237 5.72 10.09 -18.00
CA GLY A 237 6.37 9.73 -16.75
C GLY A 237 5.72 10.38 -15.50
N ALA A 238 4.54 10.97 -15.64
CA ALA A 238 3.76 11.43 -14.51
C ALA A 238 2.99 10.25 -13.88
N MET A 239 2.93 10.24 -12.55
CA MET A 239 2.22 9.21 -11.78
C MET A 239 0.91 9.77 -11.24
N HIS A 240 -0.17 9.10 -11.55
CA HIS A 240 -1.54 9.49 -11.23
C HIS A 240 -2.19 8.47 -10.32
N GLY A 241 -3.03 8.92 -9.37
CA GLY A 241 -3.90 8.04 -8.62
C GLY A 241 -5.10 7.57 -9.45
N PHE A 242 -5.56 6.35 -9.20
CA PHE A 242 -6.81 5.86 -9.80
C PHE A 242 -7.71 5.16 -8.79
N LEU A 243 -9.01 5.19 -9.08
CA LEU A 243 -10.02 4.32 -8.50
C LEU A 243 -10.65 3.51 -9.63
N PHE A 244 -10.74 2.21 -9.45
CA PHE A 244 -11.44 1.28 -10.32
C PHE A 244 -12.59 0.63 -9.57
N ASP A 245 -13.76 0.60 -10.16
CA ASP A 245 -14.95 -0.07 -9.65
C ASP A 245 -15.18 -1.34 -10.49
N GLU A 246 -14.97 -2.50 -9.87
CA GLU A 246 -15.04 -3.80 -10.54
C GLU A 246 -16.44 -4.09 -11.09
N GLN A 247 -17.47 -3.71 -10.35
CA GLN A 247 -18.86 -3.96 -10.74
C GLN A 247 -19.24 -3.25 -12.05
N SER A 248 -18.79 -2.03 -12.24
CA SER A 248 -19.07 -1.24 -13.47
C SER A 248 -17.95 -1.29 -14.50
N LYS A 249 -16.79 -1.86 -14.15
CA LYS A 249 -15.56 -1.84 -14.94
C LYS A 249 -15.12 -0.41 -15.33
N THR A 250 -15.31 0.55 -14.40
CA THR A 250 -15.08 1.99 -14.66
C THR A 250 -13.87 2.48 -13.88
N TYR A 251 -13.02 3.28 -14.54
CA TYR A 251 -11.90 3.99 -13.92
C TYR A 251 -12.22 5.46 -13.68
N ALA A 252 -11.68 6.00 -12.59
CA ALA A 252 -11.56 7.43 -12.36
C ALA A 252 -10.11 7.77 -12.01
N THR A 253 -9.52 8.78 -12.68
CA THR A 253 -8.24 9.37 -12.26
C THR A 253 -8.50 10.36 -11.13
N ILE A 254 -7.69 10.27 -10.08
CA ILE A 254 -7.79 11.10 -8.88
C ILE A 254 -6.38 11.62 -8.55
N ASP A 255 -6.15 12.90 -8.85
CA ASP A 255 -4.88 13.56 -8.56
C ASP A 255 -5.05 14.60 -7.44
N ALA A 256 -3.99 14.80 -6.66
CA ALA A 256 -3.96 15.85 -5.65
C ALA A 256 -4.18 17.24 -6.29
N THR A 257 -5.05 18.04 -5.67
CA THR A 257 -5.38 19.39 -6.13
C THR A 257 -4.73 20.49 -5.29
N GLN A 258 -4.20 20.14 -4.11
CA GLN A 258 -3.55 21.05 -3.18
C GLN A 258 -2.04 21.10 -3.45
N ASN A 259 -1.58 22.17 -4.10
CA ASN A 259 -0.16 22.45 -4.34
C ASN A 259 0.66 21.26 -4.90
N PRO A 260 0.17 20.51 -5.92
CA PRO A 260 0.88 19.36 -6.46
C PRO A 260 2.08 19.80 -7.31
N MET A 261 3.12 18.94 -7.37
CA MET A 261 4.14 19.04 -8.39
C MET A 261 3.48 18.88 -9.78
N LYS A 262 4.00 19.55 -10.80
CA LYS A 262 3.43 19.54 -12.16
C LYS A 262 4.44 19.02 -13.17
N GLY A 263 3.93 18.37 -14.23
CA GLY A 263 4.74 17.88 -15.34
C GLY A 263 5.41 16.53 -15.06
N PRO A 264 6.45 16.17 -15.81
CA PRO A 264 7.18 14.92 -15.62
C PRO A 264 7.71 14.81 -14.18
N GLY A 265 7.47 13.67 -13.53
CA GLY A 265 7.79 13.46 -12.11
C GLY A 265 6.71 13.90 -11.11
N ALA A 266 5.61 14.51 -11.58
CA ALA A 266 4.42 14.67 -10.73
C ALA A 266 3.94 13.31 -10.22
N MET A 267 3.49 13.25 -8.96
CA MET A 267 3.11 12.00 -8.31
C MET A 267 1.87 12.17 -7.46
N THR A 268 0.88 11.31 -7.68
CA THR A 268 -0.20 11.01 -6.75
C THR A 268 -0.35 9.49 -6.67
N VAL A 269 -0.32 8.94 -5.46
CA VAL A 269 -0.47 7.51 -5.19
C VAL A 269 -1.61 7.31 -4.21
N LEU A 270 -2.56 6.43 -4.54
CA LEU A 270 -3.65 6.02 -3.65
C LEU A 270 -3.37 4.62 -3.13
N ASN A 271 -3.23 4.46 -1.82
CA ASN A 271 -2.77 3.21 -1.21
C ASN A 271 -3.87 2.41 -0.55
N GLY A 272 -4.71 3.06 0.26
CA GLY A 272 -5.73 2.40 1.05
C GLY A 272 -7.13 2.88 0.72
N ILE A 273 -8.10 1.99 0.81
CA ILE A 273 -9.52 2.26 0.59
C ILE A 273 -10.36 1.47 1.59
N ASN A 274 -11.40 2.10 2.15
CA ASN A 274 -12.36 1.42 3.02
C ASN A 274 -13.75 1.30 2.35
N ASP A 275 -14.68 0.57 3.00
CA ASP A 275 -16.03 0.35 2.47
C ASP A 275 -16.95 1.58 2.61
N LYS A 276 -16.50 2.64 3.30
CA LYS A 276 -17.25 3.89 3.51
C LYS A 276 -16.95 4.96 2.46
N GLY A 277 -16.19 4.62 1.40
CA GLY A 277 -15.85 5.56 0.33
C GLY A 277 -14.76 6.56 0.74
N GLN A 278 -13.83 6.14 1.57
CA GLN A 278 -12.65 6.91 1.94
C GLN A 278 -11.40 6.23 1.37
N ILE A 279 -10.51 7.05 0.82
CA ILE A 279 -9.23 6.63 0.25
C ILE A 279 -8.12 7.42 0.94
N VAL A 280 -7.00 6.78 1.16
CA VAL A 280 -5.77 7.41 1.65
C VAL A 280 -4.61 7.13 0.71
N GLY A 281 -3.63 8.03 0.73
CA GLY A 281 -2.45 7.95 -0.11
C GLY A 281 -1.50 9.09 0.16
N PHE A 282 -0.73 9.48 -0.83
CA PHE A 282 0.20 10.60 -0.76
C PHE A 282 0.45 11.23 -2.13
N TYR A 283 1.06 12.42 -2.12
CA TYR A 283 1.46 13.13 -3.35
C TYR A 283 2.75 13.91 -3.12
N LEU A 284 3.41 14.32 -4.19
CA LEU A 284 4.50 15.28 -4.14
C LEU A 284 3.96 16.71 -4.28
N ASP A 285 4.29 17.57 -3.30
CA ASP A 285 3.99 18.99 -3.36
C ASP A 285 4.97 19.73 -4.27
N ALA A 286 4.70 21.01 -4.53
CA ALA A 286 5.55 21.85 -5.40
C ALA A 286 6.96 22.13 -4.82
N ASN A 287 7.20 21.82 -3.56
CA ASN A 287 8.51 21.94 -2.89
C ASN A 287 9.28 20.62 -2.90
N GLY A 288 8.66 19.53 -3.37
CA GLY A 288 9.22 18.18 -3.37
C GLY A 288 9.00 17.40 -2.06
N ASN A 289 8.13 17.90 -1.17
CA ASN A 289 7.74 17.16 0.03
C ASN A 289 6.73 16.07 -0.33
N THR A 290 6.72 14.99 0.43
CA THR A 290 5.70 13.94 0.35
C THR A 290 4.63 14.21 1.38
N ASP A 291 3.44 14.57 0.91
CA ASP A 291 2.30 14.90 1.76
C ASP A 291 1.24 13.79 1.73
N GLY A 292 0.73 13.43 2.90
CA GLY A 292 -0.39 12.53 3.03
C GLY A 292 -1.67 13.09 2.40
N LEU A 293 -2.45 12.21 1.75
CA LEU A 293 -3.67 12.56 1.01
C LEU A 293 -4.86 11.76 1.53
N THR A 294 -5.99 12.45 1.74
CA THR A 294 -7.29 11.81 2.01
C THR A 294 -8.28 12.20 0.92
N VAL A 295 -9.05 11.24 0.45
CA VAL A 295 -10.09 11.42 -0.57
C VAL A 295 -11.39 10.81 -0.08
N SER A 296 -12.51 11.48 -0.32
CA SER A 296 -13.84 10.86 -0.18
C SER A 296 -14.53 10.79 -1.53
N PHE A 297 -15.21 9.68 -1.78
CA PHE A 297 -15.94 9.43 -3.02
C PHE A 297 -17.29 8.75 -2.78
N SER A 298 -18.10 8.70 -3.80
CA SER A 298 -19.32 7.89 -3.85
C SER A 298 -19.51 7.32 -5.26
N VAL A 299 -20.11 6.13 -5.33
CA VAL A 299 -20.52 5.51 -6.60
C VAL A 299 -22.01 5.73 -6.78
N LYS A 300 -22.42 6.34 -7.88
CA LYS A 300 -23.82 6.57 -8.23
C LYS A 300 -24.22 5.62 -9.35
N HIS A 301 -25.17 4.75 -9.05
CA HIS A 301 -25.86 3.95 -10.06
C HIS A 301 -27.04 4.77 -10.60
N SER A 302 -27.01 5.19 -11.86
CA SER A 302 -28.04 6.00 -12.51
C SER A 302 -28.99 5.15 -13.35
#